data_7ceca9f6b86f0e0fe6578503cab8d5c1
#
_entry.id   7ceca9f6b86f0e0fe6578503cab8d5c1
#
_cell.length_a   1.000
_cell.length_b   1.000
_cell.length_c   1.000
_cell.angle_alpha   90.00
_cell.angle_beta   90.00
_cell.angle_gamma   90.00
#
_symmetry.space_group_name_H-M   'P 1'
#
loop_
_entity.id
_entity.type
_entity.pdbx_description
1 polymer ?
#
loop_
_entity_poly.entity_id
_entity_poly.type
_entity_poly.pdbx_seq_one_letter_code
_entity_poly.pdbx_strand_id
1 'polypeptide(L)'
;MPYLCDVKNKLNSITMKYKSRSIAKVIVPVFLVVSLFAFTTHTTEQPEGTPLFITGITPYKSGMIVSQKGVQKVSIYSSDYKERLQEWELDEVPTGVATDGEQIYATVAGEHKNGVYFLSASNPSEKVFVETASGACAPLVNAGNGKLYICNQFAGTVSELDKNGKNVVRTVKVLREP
;
A
#
# COMPACT_ATOMS: atom_id res chain seq x y z
N MET A 1 -61.01 -18.02 -7.70
CA MET A 1 -59.61 -17.81 -8.17
C MET A 1 -59.53 -17.66 -9.70
N PRO A 2 -60.06 -16.60 -10.32
CA PRO A 2 -59.93 -16.40 -11.77
C PRO A 2 -58.91 -15.29 -12.17
N TYR A 3 -58.34 -14.57 -11.21
CA TYR A 3 -57.47 -13.41 -11.53
C TYR A 3 -56.00 -13.72 -11.83
N LEU A 4 -55.50 -14.93 -11.52
CA LEU A 4 -54.10 -15.31 -11.76
C LEU A 4 -53.79 -15.80 -13.18
N CYS A 5 -54.82 -16.23 -13.95
CA CYS A 5 -54.65 -16.69 -15.34
C CYS A 5 -54.50 -15.56 -16.33
N ASP A 6 -55.11 -14.40 -16.05
CA ASP A 6 -55.12 -13.26 -16.99
C ASP A 6 -53.79 -12.47 -16.98
N VAL A 7 -53.12 -12.43 -15.83
CA VAL A 7 -51.81 -11.76 -15.70
C VAL A 7 -50.70 -12.53 -16.43
N LYS A 8 -50.72 -13.88 -16.40
CA LYS A 8 -49.73 -14.69 -17.14
C LYS A 8 -49.86 -14.58 -18.65
N ASN A 9 -51.10 -14.52 -19.17
CA ASN A 9 -51.33 -14.35 -20.61
C ASN A 9 -50.94 -12.94 -21.10
N LYS A 10 -51.10 -11.91 -20.25
CA LYS A 10 -50.69 -10.54 -20.60
C LYS A 10 -49.19 -10.36 -20.56
N LEU A 11 -48.46 -11.05 -19.63
CA LEU A 11 -46.98 -11.06 -19.59
C LEU A 11 -46.41 -11.79 -20.81
N ASN A 12 -46.99 -12.94 -21.20
CA ASN A 12 -46.49 -13.68 -22.37
C ASN A 12 -46.71 -12.94 -23.70
N SER A 13 -47.75 -12.11 -23.81
CA SER A 13 -47.97 -11.27 -25.00
C SER A 13 -47.02 -10.08 -25.09
N ILE A 14 -46.51 -9.59 -23.95
CA ILE A 14 -45.53 -8.49 -23.91
C ILE A 14 -44.14 -9.01 -24.24
N THR A 15 -43.80 -10.23 -23.79
CA THR A 15 -42.47 -10.82 -24.07
C THR A 15 -42.32 -11.27 -25.52
N MET A 16 -43.40 -11.61 -26.23
CA MET A 16 -43.28 -12.00 -27.64
C MET A 16 -43.20 -10.81 -28.63
N LYS A 17 -43.56 -9.60 -28.24
CA LYS A 17 -43.45 -8.41 -29.10
C LYS A 17 -42.05 -7.77 -29.13
N TYR A 18 -41.14 -8.17 -28.25
CA TYR A 18 -39.74 -7.70 -28.22
C TYR A 18 -38.78 -8.63 -28.95
N LYS A 19 -39.27 -9.56 -29.75
CA LYS A 19 -38.43 -10.49 -30.49
C LYS A 19 -37.92 -9.85 -31.77
N SER A 20 -36.63 -9.61 -31.82
CA SER A 20 -35.82 -9.43 -33.01
C SER A 20 -35.91 -8.05 -33.69
N ARG A 21 -35.08 -7.16 -33.35
CA ARG A 21 -34.29 -6.28 -34.26
C ARG A 21 -33.42 -5.24 -33.53
N SER A 22 -33.58 -5.07 -32.22
CA SER A 22 -32.87 -3.99 -31.49
C SER A 22 -31.73 -4.46 -30.58
N ILE A 23 -31.71 -5.72 -30.13
CA ILE A 23 -30.74 -6.17 -29.12
C ILE A 23 -29.36 -6.30 -29.74
N ALA A 24 -29.25 -6.75 -30.99
CA ALA A 24 -27.95 -6.92 -31.66
C ALA A 24 -27.25 -5.58 -31.97
N LYS A 25 -28.00 -4.49 -32.14
CA LYS A 25 -27.41 -3.17 -32.44
C LYS A 25 -26.97 -2.38 -31.21
N VAL A 26 -27.51 -2.73 -30.02
CA VAL A 26 -27.16 -2.04 -28.77
C VAL A 26 -26.09 -2.78 -28.02
N ILE A 27 -26.02 -4.11 -28.11
CA ILE A 27 -25.01 -4.92 -27.38
C ILE A 27 -23.61 -4.76 -27.97
N VAL A 28 -23.47 -4.65 -29.30
CA VAL A 28 -22.16 -4.51 -29.94
C VAL A 28 -21.43 -3.22 -29.53
N PRO A 29 -22.06 -2.03 -29.51
CA PRO A 29 -21.38 -0.83 -29.07
C PRO A 29 -21.10 -0.80 -27.56
N VAL A 30 -21.94 -1.46 -26.72
CA VAL A 30 -21.70 -1.54 -25.28
C VAL A 30 -20.50 -2.45 -24.97
N PHE A 31 -20.37 -3.59 -25.64
CA PHE A 31 -19.19 -4.44 -25.49
C PHE A 31 -17.92 -3.77 -26.03
N LEU A 32 -18.01 -2.99 -27.10
CA LEU A 32 -16.87 -2.27 -27.66
C LEU A 32 -16.42 -1.12 -26.75
N VAL A 33 -17.33 -0.46 -26.06
CA VAL A 33 -17.02 0.59 -25.08
C VAL A 33 -16.44 -0.01 -23.81
N VAL A 34 -16.97 -1.14 -23.32
CA VAL A 34 -16.44 -1.83 -22.13
C VAL A 34 -15.04 -2.40 -22.41
N SER A 35 -14.79 -2.94 -23.61
CA SER A 35 -13.47 -3.43 -23.97
C SER A 35 -12.43 -2.31 -24.15
N LEU A 36 -12.84 -1.10 -24.56
CA LEU A 36 -11.96 0.06 -24.63
C LEU A 36 -11.59 0.61 -23.23
N PHE A 37 -12.48 0.48 -22.25
CA PHE A 37 -12.16 0.87 -20.87
C PHE A 37 -11.32 -0.16 -20.11
N ALA A 38 -11.30 -1.43 -20.53
CA ALA A 38 -10.51 -2.47 -19.89
C ALA A 38 -9.00 -2.42 -20.23
N PHE A 39 -8.59 -1.60 -21.19
CA PHE A 39 -7.19 -1.45 -21.61
C PHE A 39 -6.55 -0.12 -21.23
N THR A 40 -7.20 0.74 -20.46
CA THR A 40 -6.49 1.79 -19.77
C THR A 40 -5.78 1.18 -18.55
N THR A 41 -4.68 0.50 -18.79
CA THR A 41 -3.66 0.33 -17.75
C THR A 41 -3.28 1.75 -17.34
N HIS A 42 -3.70 2.17 -16.16
CA HIS A 42 -3.09 3.32 -15.51
C HIS A 42 -1.62 2.96 -15.22
N THR A 43 -0.78 3.04 -16.23
CA THR A 43 0.61 3.38 -16.00
C THR A 43 0.55 4.82 -15.49
N THR A 44 0.54 4.99 -14.20
CA THR A 44 0.92 6.26 -13.60
C THR A 44 2.37 6.47 -13.98
N GLU A 45 2.60 7.08 -15.15
CA GLU A 45 3.91 7.62 -15.50
C GLU A 45 4.25 8.58 -14.37
N GLN A 46 5.29 8.24 -13.61
CA GLN A 46 5.89 9.21 -12.71
C GLN A 46 6.31 10.39 -13.57
N PRO A 47 6.03 11.63 -13.14
CA PRO A 47 6.48 12.80 -13.89
C PRO A 47 7.99 12.68 -14.07
N GLU A 48 8.44 12.68 -15.33
CA GLU A 48 9.85 12.66 -15.67
C GLU A 48 10.55 13.78 -14.90
N GLY A 49 11.52 13.44 -14.09
CA GLY A 49 12.40 14.39 -13.44
C GLY A 49 12.28 14.55 -11.92
N THR A 50 11.34 13.90 -11.21
CA THR A 50 11.35 13.94 -9.74
C THR A 50 12.38 12.97 -9.18
N PRO A 51 13.46 13.45 -8.53
CA PRO A 51 14.46 12.56 -7.94
C PRO A 51 13.83 11.69 -6.85
N LEU A 52 14.01 10.37 -6.93
CA LEU A 52 13.43 9.43 -5.97
C LEU A 52 14.09 9.48 -4.60
N PHE A 53 15.39 9.77 -4.53
CA PHE A 53 16.19 9.77 -3.30
C PHE A 53 15.89 8.56 -2.43
N ILE A 54 16.45 7.41 -2.77
CA ILE A 54 16.28 6.15 -2.04
C ILE A 54 16.97 6.29 -0.68
N THR A 55 16.24 5.99 0.41
CA THR A 55 16.73 6.05 1.79
C THR A 55 16.89 4.68 2.44
N GLY A 56 16.31 3.64 1.85
CA GLY A 56 16.44 2.28 2.34
C GLY A 56 15.99 1.25 1.32
N ILE A 57 16.66 0.11 1.33
CA ILE A 57 16.32 -1.07 0.53
C ILE A 57 16.39 -2.29 1.44
N THR A 58 15.41 -3.18 1.37
CA THR A 58 15.42 -4.46 2.08
C THR A 58 14.87 -5.58 1.21
N PRO A 59 15.44 -6.78 1.26
CA PRO A 59 14.89 -7.94 0.55
C PRO A 59 13.47 -8.27 1.04
N TYR A 60 12.60 -8.66 0.12
CA TYR A 60 11.25 -9.11 0.43
C TYR A 60 10.80 -10.18 -0.56
N LYS A 61 10.58 -11.41 -0.09
CA LYS A 61 10.29 -12.59 -0.93
C LYS A 61 11.34 -12.71 -2.05
N SER A 62 10.92 -12.73 -3.30
CA SER A 62 11.81 -12.76 -4.48
C SER A 62 12.23 -11.36 -4.97
N GLY A 63 11.68 -10.30 -4.41
CA GLY A 63 11.93 -8.91 -4.82
C GLY A 63 12.54 -8.05 -3.72
N MET A 64 12.22 -6.77 -3.71
CA MET A 64 12.70 -5.82 -2.73
C MET A 64 11.65 -4.81 -2.32
N ILE A 65 11.82 -4.24 -1.14
CA ILE A 65 11.11 -3.06 -0.66
C ILE A 65 12.07 -1.87 -0.73
N VAL A 66 11.58 -0.74 -1.20
CA VAL A 66 12.36 0.50 -1.36
C VAL A 66 11.62 1.65 -0.69
N SER A 67 12.31 2.43 0.14
CA SER A 67 11.81 3.70 0.67
C SER A 67 12.36 4.86 -0.15
N GLN A 68 11.47 5.79 -0.57
CA GLN A 68 11.73 6.83 -1.55
C GLN A 68 11.40 8.21 -0.97
N LYS A 69 12.43 8.94 -0.56
CA LYS A 69 12.31 10.24 0.09
C LYS A 69 11.67 11.30 -0.80
N GLY A 70 12.10 11.37 -2.07
CA GLY A 70 11.69 12.43 -2.98
C GLY A 70 10.20 12.44 -3.33
N VAL A 71 9.54 11.29 -3.16
CA VAL A 71 8.11 11.11 -3.45
C VAL A 71 7.32 10.66 -2.20
N GLN A 72 7.96 10.57 -1.03
CA GLN A 72 7.36 10.14 0.24
C GLN A 72 6.65 8.79 0.17
N LYS A 73 7.29 7.80 -0.49
CA LYS A 73 6.67 6.50 -0.75
C LYS A 73 7.53 5.34 -0.29
N VAL A 74 6.85 4.23 -0.02
CA VAL A 74 7.46 2.90 0.13
C VAL A 74 6.86 1.99 -0.91
N SER A 75 7.68 1.27 -1.66
CA SER A 75 7.22 0.43 -2.77
C SER A 75 7.83 -0.96 -2.71
N ILE A 76 7.05 -1.97 -3.11
CA ILE A 76 7.55 -3.33 -3.38
C ILE A 76 7.78 -3.48 -4.88
N TYR A 77 8.95 -3.97 -5.24
CA TYR A 77 9.32 -4.28 -6.62
C TYR A 77 9.48 -5.78 -6.83
N SER A 78 9.24 -6.23 -8.07
CA SER A 78 9.48 -7.60 -8.53
C SER A 78 10.97 -7.98 -8.46
N SER A 79 11.28 -9.27 -8.63
CA SER A 79 12.66 -9.80 -8.57
C SER A 79 13.57 -9.23 -9.66
N ASP A 80 13.04 -8.82 -10.78
CA ASP A 80 13.76 -8.17 -11.89
C ASP A 80 13.75 -6.63 -11.81
N TYR A 81 13.13 -6.08 -10.75
CA TYR A 81 13.03 -4.65 -10.44
C TYR A 81 12.32 -3.78 -11.48
N LYS A 82 11.64 -4.39 -12.44
CA LYS A 82 10.96 -3.68 -13.52
C LYS A 82 9.52 -3.34 -13.18
N GLU A 83 8.89 -4.15 -12.34
CA GLU A 83 7.50 -3.99 -11.99
C GLU A 83 7.35 -3.55 -10.54
N ARG A 84 6.59 -2.48 -10.31
CA ARG A 84 6.14 -2.08 -8.98
C ARG A 84 4.86 -2.83 -8.64
N LEU A 85 4.96 -3.73 -7.66
CA LEU A 85 3.87 -4.61 -7.24
C LEU A 85 2.91 -3.94 -6.29
N GLN A 86 3.43 -3.04 -5.43
CA GLN A 86 2.64 -2.36 -4.40
C GLN A 86 3.31 -1.08 -3.95
N GLU A 87 2.53 -0.10 -3.48
CA GLU A 87 3.02 1.19 -3.03
C GLU A 87 2.18 1.72 -1.86
N TRP A 88 2.85 2.40 -0.92
CA TRP A 88 2.24 3.19 0.15
C TRP A 88 2.75 4.62 0.07
N GLU A 89 1.83 5.56 0.10
CA GLU A 89 2.12 6.96 0.31
C GLU A 89 2.17 7.27 1.80
N LEU A 90 3.20 8.00 2.24
CA LEU A 90 3.43 8.37 3.62
C LEU A 90 3.23 9.86 3.81
N ASP A 91 2.83 10.26 5.03
CA ASP A 91 2.55 11.67 5.35
C ASP A 91 3.85 12.47 5.63
N GLU A 92 4.98 11.76 5.77
CA GLU A 92 6.29 12.34 6.07
C GLU A 92 7.40 11.62 5.30
N VAL A 93 8.58 12.19 5.34
CA VAL A 93 9.77 11.72 4.63
C VAL A 93 10.22 10.36 5.16
N PRO A 94 10.20 9.29 4.35
CA PRO A 94 10.75 8.00 4.74
C PRO A 94 12.28 8.06 4.88
N THR A 95 12.78 7.47 5.95
CA THR A 95 14.20 7.47 6.34
C THR A 95 14.81 6.09 6.38
N GLY A 96 14.03 5.04 6.20
CA GLY A 96 14.48 3.66 6.15
C GLY A 96 13.33 2.67 6.11
N VAL A 97 13.64 1.43 5.77
CA VAL A 97 12.67 0.34 5.68
C VAL A 97 13.28 -0.98 6.15
N ALA A 98 12.48 -1.79 6.85
CA ALA A 98 12.80 -3.17 7.23
C ALA A 98 11.56 -4.06 7.12
N THR A 99 11.75 -5.37 7.19
CA THR A 99 10.65 -6.34 7.19
C THR A 99 11.04 -7.58 7.99
N ASP A 100 10.04 -8.29 8.52
CA ASP A 100 10.17 -9.64 9.06
C ASP A 100 9.63 -10.71 8.09
N GLY A 101 9.26 -10.31 6.86
CA GLY A 101 8.68 -11.18 5.85
C GLY A 101 7.14 -11.12 5.79
N GLU A 102 6.47 -10.69 6.84
CA GLU A 102 5.00 -10.52 6.92
C GLU A 102 4.62 -9.04 6.98
N GLN A 103 5.26 -8.31 7.89
CA GLN A 103 5.05 -6.89 8.12
C GLN A 103 6.20 -6.07 7.56
N ILE A 104 5.90 -4.88 7.08
CA ILE A 104 6.88 -3.89 6.60
C ILE A 104 6.92 -2.73 7.59
N TYR A 105 8.11 -2.30 7.94
CA TYR A 105 8.38 -1.23 8.89
C TYR A 105 9.07 -0.09 8.16
N ALA A 106 8.40 1.04 8.01
CA ALA A 106 8.95 2.23 7.36
C ALA A 106 9.12 3.36 8.37
N THR A 107 10.36 3.74 8.66
CA THR A 107 10.61 4.91 9.50
C THR A 107 10.42 6.19 8.73
N VAL A 108 9.89 7.20 9.41
CA VAL A 108 9.73 8.56 8.89
C VAL A 108 10.28 9.57 9.89
N ALA A 109 10.86 10.65 9.38
CA ALA A 109 11.29 11.77 10.18
C ALA A 109 10.97 13.07 9.44
N GLY A 110 10.15 13.90 10.05
CA GLY A 110 9.72 15.18 9.51
C GLY A 110 9.42 16.17 10.62
N GLU A 111 8.84 17.27 10.23
CA GLU A 111 8.48 18.35 11.15
C GLU A 111 7.34 17.93 12.09
N HIS A 112 6.36 17.19 11.57
CA HIS A 112 5.14 16.85 12.28
C HIS A 112 5.12 15.44 12.86
N LYS A 113 5.85 14.50 12.25
CA LYS A 113 5.86 13.10 12.68
C LYS A 113 7.27 12.52 12.68
N ASN A 114 7.60 11.82 13.76
CA ASN A 114 8.81 11.03 13.87
C ASN A 114 8.43 9.66 14.43
N GLY A 115 8.72 8.59 13.70
CA GLY A 115 8.31 7.26 14.13
C GLY A 115 8.38 6.21 13.02
N VAL A 116 7.54 5.20 13.15
CA VAL A 116 7.49 4.06 12.23
C VAL A 116 6.06 3.74 11.81
N TYR A 117 5.87 3.53 10.53
CA TYR A 117 4.66 2.92 9.97
C TYR A 117 4.81 1.41 9.94
N PHE A 118 3.78 0.73 10.42
CA PHE A 118 3.53 -0.69 10.21
C PHE A 118 2.63 -0.82 8.98
N LEU A 119 3.17 -1.35 7.89
CA LEU A 119 2.49 -1.48 6.60
C LEU A 119 2.18 -2.95 6.33
N SER A 120 0.94 -3.25 5.96
CA SER A 120 0.52 -4.62 5.65
C SER A 120 0.66 -4.91 4.16
N ALA A 121 1.51 -5.88 3.80
CA ALA A 121 1.65 -6.30 2.40
C ALA A 121 0.42 -7.03 1.86
N SER A 122 -0.41 -7.61 2.73
CA SER A 122 -1.67 -8.27 2.35
C SER A 122 -2.84 -7.30 2.23
N ASN A 123 -2.78 -6.14 2.89
CA ASN A 123 -3.80 -5.11 2.87
C ASN A 123 -3.17 -3.70 2.75
N PRO A 124 -3.01 -3.16 1.53
CA PRO A 124 -2.34 -1.87 1.31
C PRO A 124 -2.99 -0.67 2.02
N SER A 125 -4.27 -0.77 2.34
CA SER A 125 -5.00 0.29 3.06
C SER A 125 -4.70 0.28 4.57
N GLU A 126 -4.14 -0.81 5.10
CA GLU A 126 -3.80 -0.94 6.50
C GLU A 126 -2.42 -0.37 6.76
N LYS A 127 -2.36 0.82 7.35
CA LYS A 127 -1.14 1.44 7.87
C LYS A 127 -1.38 1.94 9.28
N VAL A 128 -0.50 1.57 10.21
CA VAL A 128 -0.54 2.00 11.61
C VAL A 128 0.73 2.76 11.92
N PHE A 129 0.60 3.97 12.43
CA PHE A 129 1.74 4.80 12.83
C PHE A 129 2.01 4.66 14.32
N VAL A 130 3.28 4.51 14.68
CA VAL A 130 3.76 4.52 16.06
C VAL A 130 4.81 5.61 16.20
N GLU A 131 4.53 6.58 17.04
CA GLU A 131 5.44 7.67 17.32
C GLU A 131 6.66 7.19 18.12
N THR A 132 7.84 7.70 17.76
CA THR A 132 9.10 7.51 18.51
C THR A 132 9.75 8.86 18.78
N ALA A 133 11.00 8.88 19.23
CA ALA A 133 11.71 10.14 19.43
C ALA A 133 12.21 10.73 18.10
N SER A 134 12.65 11.99 18.13
CA SER A 134 13.03 12.77 16.95
C SER A 134 14.17 12.14 16.14
N GLY A 135 14.02 12.18 14.82
CA GLY A 135 14.99 11.65 13.87
C GLY A 135 14.92 10.13 13.69
N ALA A 136 13.70 9.55 13.73
CA ALA A 136 13.50 8.11 13.53
C ALA A 136 14.09 7.65 12.20
N CYS A 137 14.96 6.62 12.25
CA CYS A 137 15.64 6.07 11.08
C CYS A 137 16.13 4.63 11.36
N ALA A 138 16.66 3.98 10.31
CA ALA A 138 17.32 2.67 10.40
C ALA A 138 16.52 1.63 11.22
N PRO A 139 15.31 1.24 10.78
CA PRO A 139 14.53 0.22 11.46
C PRO A 139 15.26 -1.13 11.39
N LEU A 140 15.33 -1.85 12.52
CA LEU A 140 15.96 -3.16 12.61
C LEU A 140 15.00 -4.15 13.27
N VAL A 141 14.67 -5.23 12.57
CA VAL A 141 13.97 -6.37 13.15
C VAL A 141 15.02 -7.36 13.68
N ASN A 142 14.97 -7.61 14.99
CA ASN A 142 15.84 -8.62 15.60
C ASN A 142 15.14 -9.99 15.54
N ALA A 143 15.66 -10.88 14.68
CA ALA A 143 15.12 -12.23 14.52
C ALA A 143 15.21 -13.08 15.81
N GLY A 144 16.19 -12.83 16.67
CA GLY A 144 16.38 -13.60 17.88
C GLY A 144 15.34 -13.36 18.98
N ASN A 145 14.77 -12.15 19.06
CA ASN A 145 13.77 -11.79 20.07
C ASN A 145 12.47 -11.27 19.49
N GLY A 146 12.36 -11.19 18.15
CA GLY A 146 11.16 -10.75 17.45
C GLY A 146 10.79 -9.28 17.62
N LYS A 147 11.68 -8.44 18.17
CA LYS A 147 11.41 -7.04 18.45
C LYS A 147 11.89 -6.13 17.32
N LEU A 148 11.28 -4.96 17.23
CA LEU A 148 11.67 -3.89 16.33
C LEU A 148 12.44 -2.81 17.09
N TYR A 149 13.56 -2.39 16.54
CA TYR A 149 14.39 -1.32 17.07
C TYR A 149 14.48 -0.17 16.09
N ILE A 150 14.32 1.06 16.59
CA ILE A 150 14.36 2.29 15.80
C ILE A 150 15.45 3.20 16.36
N CYS A 151 16.40 3.61 15.53
CA CYS A 151 17.32 4.69 15.88
C CYS A 151 16.58 6.03 15.82
N ASN A 152 16.75 6.86 16.84
CA ASN A 152 16.26 8.23 16.90
C ASN A 152 17.45 9.16 16.88
N GLN A 153 17.91 9.48 15.68
CA GLN A 153 19.22 10.11 15.44
C GLN A 153 19.35 11.47 16.13
N PHE A 154 18.31 12.32 16.04
CA PHE A 154 18.37 13.66 16.63
C PHE A 154 18.18 13.62 18.15
N ALA A 155 17.43 12.66 18.66
CA ALA A 155 17.23 12.47 20.10
C ALA A 155 18.42 11.75 20.78
N GLY A 156 19.30 11.07 20.02
CA GLY A 156 20.39 10.26 20.55
C GLY A 156 19.90 9.06 21.35
N THR A 157 18.81 8.43 20.89
CA THR A 157 18.16 7.29 21.56
C THR A 157 17.88 6.14 20.61
N VAL A 158 17.61 4.97 21.18
CA VAL A 158 17.05 3.81 20.47
C VAL A 158 15.72 3.44 21.12
N SER A 159 14.67 3.37 20.33
CA SER A 159 13.37 2.87 20.77
C SER A 159 13.23 1.39 20.44
N GLU A 160 12.80 0.60 21.43
CA GLU A 160 12.40 -0.81 21.29
C GLU A 160 10.89 -0.86 21.23
N LEU A 161 10.35 -1.52 20.19
CA LEU A 161 8.92 -1.64 19.95
C LEU A 161 8.47 -3.11 20.02
N ASP A 162 7.27 -3.30 20.57
CA ASP A 162 6.51 -4.53 20.40
C ASP A 162 5.77 -4.49 19.05
N LYS A 163 6.10 -5.44 18.17
CA LYS A 163 5.48 -5.54 16.85
C LYS A 163 3.99 -5.91 16.91
N ASN A 164 3.60 -6.73 17.88
CA ASN A 164 2.22 -7.20 18.02
C ASN A 164 1.33 -6.12 18.65
N GLY A 165 1.83 -5.49 19.72
CA GLY A 165 1.14 -4.37 20.37
C GLY A 165 1.24 -3.06 19.61
N LYS A 166 2.14 -2.98 18.62
CA LYS A 166 2.40 -1.76 17.83
C LYS A 166 2.61 -0.54 18.73
N ASN A 167 3.50 -0.69 19.72
CA ASN A 167 3.79 0.35 20.71
C ASN A 167 5.28 0.35 21.11
N VAL A 168 5.75 1.49 21.60
CA VAL A 168 7.09 1.62 22.19
C VAL A 168 7.08 0.98 23.57
N VAL A 169 7.97 -0.02 23.77
CA VAL A 169 8.17 -0.70 25.06
C VAL A 169 9.12 0.09 25.94
N ARG A 170 10.19 0.59 25.36
CA ARG A 170 11.20 1.43 26.05
C ARG A 170 12.00 2.25 25.05
N THR A 171 12.59 3.34 25.55
CA THR A 171 13.57 4.14 24.84
C THR A 171 14.84 4.23 25.66
N VAL A 172 15.98 3.92 25.05
CA VAL A 172 17.29 3.91 25.71
C VAL A 172 18.15 5.03 25.12
N LYS A 173 18.74 5.84 25.97
CA LYS A 173 19.71 6.85 25.56
C LYS A 173 21.04 6.15 25.21
N VAL A 174 21.55 6.42 24.00
CA VAL A 174 22.88 6.00 23.60
C VAL A 174 23.88 7.13 23.86
N LEU A 175 25.09 6.76 24.30
CA LEU A 175 26.10 7.78 24.55
C LEU A 175 26.43 8.46 23.21
N ARG A 176 26.39 9.78 23.23
CA ARG A 176 27.04 10.55 22.17
C ARG A 176 28.56 10.40 22.40
N GLU A 177 29.25 10.06 21.33
CA GLU A 177 30.70 10.33 21.35
C GLU A 177 30.92 11.83 21.52
N PRO A 178 31.89 12.24 22.35
CA PRO A 178 32.19 13.63 22.58
C PRO A 178 32.64 14.37 21.30
#